data_f228bb1372420dc71b9b8bd3f4aa7c75
#
_entry.id   f228bb1372420dc71b9b8bd3f4aa7c75
#
_cell.length_a   1.000
_cell.length_b   1.000
_cell.length_c   1.000
_cell.angle_alpha   90.00
_cell.angle_beta   90.00
_cell.angle_gamma   90.00
#
_symmetry.space_group_name_H-M   'P 1'
#
loop_
_entity.id
_entity.type
_entity.pdbx_description
1 polymer ?
#
loop_
_entity_poly.entity_id
_entity_poly.type
_entity_poly.pdbx_seq_one_letter_code
_entity_poly.pdbx_strand_id
1 'polypeptide(L)'
;MTDWPRFPEPADAVRRRTAEPVVTYPSTALPAPDAAFYARARDGMALLERHLVPPRDARAFHVPAGHIFRIVSTDGPQVGDLNLWNAADLAERFFSGKTRALHGTHVTTGHRLWSVMPWLRPMATITADTLGWYGFDADGAGVHDVIGTRC
;
A
#
# COMPACT_ATOMS: atom_id res chain seq x y z
N MET A 1 -7.56 22.71 -14.91
CA MET A 1 -6.95 22.53 -13.57
C MET A 1 -7.98 23.01 -12.57
N THR A 2 -8.60 22.14 -11.83
CA THR A 2 -9.54 22.48 -10.76
C THR A 2 -8.72 23.00 -9.59
N ASP A 3 -8.91 24.28 -9.26
CA ASP A 3 -8.26 24.92 -8.10
C ASP A 3 -9.00 24.39 -6.86
N TRP A 4 -8.43 23.36 -6.23
CA TRP A 4 -8.95 22.81 -4.99
C TRP A 4 -8.69 23.80 -3.84
N PRO A 5 -9.66 24.03 -2.94
CA PRO A 5 -9.44 24.90 -1.79
C PRO A 5 -8.28 24.35 -0.95
N ARG A 6 -7.23 25.15 -0.80
CA ARG A 6 -6.12 24.82 0.08
C ARG A 6 -6.51 25.14 1.52
N PHE A 7 -6.55 24.12 2.34
CA PHE A 7 -6.69 24.30 3.78
C PHE A 7 -5.38 24.83 4.40
N PRO A 8 -5.46 25.66 5.44
CA PRO A 8 -4.25 26.11 6.13
C PRO A 8 -3.50 24.89 6.69
N GLU A 9 -2.19 24.92 6.56
CA GLU A 9 -1.33 23.87 7.07
C GLU A 9 -1.47 23.81 8.61
N PRO A 10 -1.62 22.59 9.22
CA PRO A 10 -1.66 22.45 10.66
C PRO A 10 -0.41 23.02 11.32
N ALA A 11 -0.54 23.66 12.49
CA ALA A 11 0.58 24.27 13.19
C ALA A 11 1.74 23.30 13.50
N ASP A 12 1.46 22.01 13.53
CA ASP A 12 2.43 20.94 13.78
C ASP A 12 2.85 20.17 12.53
N ALA A 13 2.52 20.66 11.33
CA ALA A 13 2.79 19.97 10.07
C ALA A 13 4.29 19.68 9.86
N VAL A 14 5.16 20.62 10.19
CA VAL A 14 6.61 20.42 10.10
C VAL A 14 7.05 19.25 10.97
N ARG A 15 6.56 19.18 12.20
CA ARG A 15 6.85 18.06 13.12
C ARG A 15 6.32 16.74 12.57
N ARG A 16 5.13 16.73 11.99
CA ARG A 16 4.52 15.52 11.42
C ARG A 16 5.30 15.01 10.21
N ARG A 17 5.82 15.89 9.37
CA ARG A 17 6.66 15.53 8.21
C ARG A 17 7.98 14.89 8.60
N THR A 18 8.50 15.20 9.77
CA THR A 18 9.76 14.65 10.29
C THR A 18 9.56 13.51 11.26
N ALA A 19 8.31 13.12 11.54
CA ALA A 19 8.01 12.01 12.44
C ALA A 19 8.50 10.69 11.84
N GLU A 20 9.35 10.00 12.56
CA GLU A 20 9.75 8.64 12.23
C GLU A 20 8.58 7.68 12.50
N PRO A 21 8.30 6.72 11.60
CA PRO A 21 7.27 5.72 11.86
C PRO A 21 7.67 4.84 13.05
N VAL A 22 6.72 4.58 13.94
CA VAL A 22 6.94 3.64 15.03
C VAL A 22 6.96 2.22 14.48
N VAL A 23 8.12 1.60 14.48
CA VAL A 23 8.30 0.21 14.08
C VAL A 23 8.17 -0.67 15.33
N THR A 24 7.09 -1.47 15.37
CA THR A 24 6.82 -2.36 16.51
C THR A 24 7.78 -3.54 16.54
N TYR A 25 8.21 -4.01 15.39
CA TYR A 25 9.24 -5.03 15.23
C TYR A 25 10.32 -4.52 14.28
N PRO A 26 11.59 -4.77 14.56
CA PRO A 26 12.67 -4.40 13.65
C PRO A 26 12.43 -5.03 12.27
N SER A 27 12.62 -4.29 11.21
CA SER A 27 12.53 -4.81 9.83
C SER A 27 13.50 -5.96 9.57
N THR A 28 14.59 -6.02 10.34
CA THR A 28 15.58 -7.11 10.34
C THR A 28 15.04 -8.45 10.84
N ALA A 29 13.86 -8.49 11.49
CA ALA A 29 13.22 -9.73 11.89
C ALA A 29 12.70 -10.55 10.69
N LEU A 30 12.57 -9.93 9.53
CA LEU A 30 12.18 -10.59 8.29
C LEU A 30 13.33 -10.52 7.28
N PRO A 31 13.54 -11.58 6.49
CA PRO A 31 14.50 -11.52 5.40
C PRO A 31 14.18 -10.34 4.47
N ALA A 32 15.18 -9.54 4.15
CA ALA A 32 15.01 -8.47 3.15
C ALA A 32 14.59 -9.11 1.82
N PRO A 33 13.55 -8.59 1.15
CA PRO A 33 13.18 -9.07 -0.17
C PRO A 33 14.25 -8.70 -1.19
N ASP A 34 14.48 -9.58 -2.16
CA ASP A 34 15.38 -9.30 -3.27
C ASP A 34 14.72 -8.29 -4.24
N ALA A 35 14.99 -7.01 -4.01
CA ALA A 35 14.45 -5.93 -4.83
C ALA A 35 14.91 -6.05 -6.30
N ALA A 36 16.11 -6.54 -6.55
CA ALA A 36 16.62 -6.75 -7.89
C ALA A 36 15.87 -7.89 -8.61
N PHE A 37 15.53 -8.96 -7.89
CA PHE A 37 14.67 -10.01 -8.41
C PHE A 37 13.31 -9.46 -8.86
N TYR A 38 12.66 -8.68 -8.02
CA TYR A 38 11.34 -8.11 -8.36
C TYR A 38 11.41 -7.09 -9.49
N ALA A 39 12.49 -6.31 -9.59
CA ALA A 39 12.69 -5.43 -10.73
C ALA A 39 12.79 -6.22 -12.02
N ARG A 40 13.64 -7.26 -12.04
CA ARG A 40 13.77 -8.15 -13.21
C ARG A 40 12.48 -8.90 -13.53
N ALA A 41 11.74 -9.35 -12.50
CA ALA A 41 10.47 -10.04 -12.70
C ALA A 41 9.40 -9.18 -13.39
N ARG A 42 9.49 -7.85 -13.28
CA ARG A 42 8.61 -6.92 -14.00
C ARG A 42 9.02 -6.67 -15.43
N ASP A 43 10.30 -6.90 -15.75
CA ASP A 43 10.82 -6.70 -17.10
C ASP A 43 10.17 -7.72 -18.04
N GLY A 44 9.63 -7.24 -19.13
CA GLY A 44 8.96 -8.10 -20.11
C GLY A 44 7.51 -8.50 -19.76
N MET A 45 6.95 -8.05 -18.65
CA MET A 45 5.53 -8.27 -18.36
C MET A 45 4.65 -7.45 -19.31
N ALA A 46 3.62 -8.11 -19.86
CA ALA A 46 2.61 -7.47 -20.69
C ALA A 46 1.39 -7.10 -19.86
N LEU A 47 0.78 -5.96 -20.18
CA LEU A 47 -0.50 -5.58 -19.58
C LEU A 47 -1.60 -6.53 -20.09
N LEU A 48 -2.25 -7.24 -19.17
CA LEU A 48 -3.37 -8.13 -19.48
C LEU A 48 -4.71 -7.41 -19.41
N GLU A 49 -4.95 -6.70 -18.31
CA GLU A 49 -6.21 -6.03 -18.05
C GLU A 49 -5.99 -4.66 -17.43
N ARG A 50 -6.96 -3.77 -17.64
CA ARG A 50 -7.03 -2.47 -17.00
C ARG A 50 -8.45 -2.23 -16.50
N HIS A 51 -8.58 -1.89 -15.24
CA HIS A 51 -9.83 -1.51 -14.61
C HIS A 51 -9.75 -0.06 -14.16
N LEU A 52 -10.67 0.78 -14.63
CA LEU A 52 -10.87 2.10 -14.05
C LEU A 52 -11.88 1.97 -12.92
N VAL A 53 -11.53 2.49 -11.76
CA VAL A 53 -12.43 2.57 -10.60
C VAL A 53 -12.80 4.04 -10.41
N PRO A 54 -14.03 4.44 -10.75
CA PRO A 54 -14.50 5.80 -10.54
C PRO A 54 -14.57 6.16 -9.05
N PRO A 55 -14.59 7.46 -8.68
CA PRO A 55 -14.84 7.87 -7.30
C PRO A 55 -16.11 7.25 -6.72
N ARG A 56 -16.05 6.81 -5.49
CA ARG A 56 -17.17 6.17 -4.75
C ARG A 56 -17.64 4.83 -5.32
N ASP A 57 -16.76 4.15 -6.03
CA ASP A 57 -17.02 2.83 -6.60
C ASP A 57 -15.95 1.84 -6.14
N ALA A 58 -16.18 0.56 -6.40
CA ALA A 58 -15.26 -0.51 -6.09
C ALA A 58 -15.21 -1.53 -7.23
N ARG A 59 -14.05 -2.18 -7.39
CA ARG A 59 -13.87 -3.26 -8.36
C ARG A 59 -13.14 -4.42 -7.72
N ALA A 60 -13.69 -5.62 -7.89
CA ALA A 60 -13.00 -6.86 -7.58
C ALA A 60 -12.48 -7.49 -8.87
N PHE A 61 -11.27 -8.04 -8.81
CA PHE A 61 -10.66 -8.77 -9.93
C PHE A 61 -9.75 -9.87 -9.39
N HIS A 62 -9.47 -10.86 -10.21
CA HIS A 62 -8.62 -11.98 -9.86
C HIS A 62 -7.21 -11.76 -10.37
N VAL A 63 -6.23 -11.97 -9.49
CA VAL A 63 -4.80 -11.92 -9.84
C VAL A 63 -4.24 -13.32 -9.64
N PRO A 64 -3.94 -14.07 -10.71
CA PRO A 64 -3.33 -15.38 -10.60
C PRO A 64 -1.96 -15.33 -9.93
N ALA A 65 -1.54 -16.44 -9.33
CA ALA A 65 -0.18 -16.55 -8.79
C ALA A 65 0.87 -16.23 -9.85
N GLY A 66 1.91 -15.49 -9.47
CA GLY A 66 2.96 -15.07 -10.40
C GLY A 66 2.63 -13.83 -11.23
N HIS A 67 1.42 -13.30 -11.13
CA HIS A 67 1.05 -12.03 -11.78
C HIS A 67 1.30 -10.84 -10.85
N ILE A 68 1.39 -9.66 -11.45
CA ILE A 68 1.54 -8.39 -10.73
C ILE A 68 0.31 -7.54 -11.04
N PHE A 69 -0.24 -6.90 -10.05
CA PHE A 69 -1.20 -5.82 -10.25
C PHE A 69 -0.56 -4.48 -9.84
N ARG A 70 -1.03 -3.42 -10.45
CA ARG A 70 -0.57 -2.07 -10.18
C ARG A 70 -1.76 -1.15 -9.93
N ILE A 71 -1.70 -0.40 -8.85
CA ILE A 71 -2.65 0.67 -8.54
C ILE A 71 -2.04 1.97 -9.03
N VAL A 72 -2.80 2.77 -9.74
CA VAL A 72 -2.35 4.05 -10.31
C VAL A 72 -3.38 5.10 -10.01
N SER A 73 -2.97 6.20 -9.38
CA SER A 73 -3.79 7.41 -9.30
C SER A 73 -3.69 8.13 -10.64
N THR A 74 -4.85 8.33 -11.31
CA THR A 74 -4.90 8.85 -12.70
C THR A 74 -5.14 10.35 -12.76
N ASP A 75 -5.94 10.89 -11.87
CA ASP A 75 -6.45 12.27 -11.94
C ASP A 75 -6.03 13.12 -10.71
N GLY A 76 -4.82 12.90 -10.22
CA GLY A 76 -4.28 13.59 -9.06
C GLY A 76 -4.41 12.79 -7.76
N PRO A 77 -4.26 13.44 -6.58
CA PRO A 77 -4.33 12.74 -5.31
C PRO A 77 -5.68 12.06 -5.10
N GLN A 78 -5.64 10.76 -4.84
CA GLN A 78 -6.82 9.94 -4.60
C GLN A 78 -6.54 8.98 -3.45
N VAL A 79 -7.57 8.64 -2.70
CA VAL A 79 -7.54 7.59 -1.69
C VAL A 79 -8.23 6.36 -2.25
N GLY A 80 -7.57 5.21 -2.11
CA GLY A 80 -8.14 3.92 -2.50
C GLY A 80 -7.90 2.89 -1.41
N ASP A 81 -8.94 2.11 -1.11
CA ASP A 81 -8.86 1.01 -0.15
C ASP A 81 -8.53 -0.30 -0.90
N LEU A 82 -7.47 -0.97 -0.49
CA LEU A 82 -7.10 -2.27 -1.02
C LEU A 82 -7.41 -3.37 -0.02
N ASN A 83 -8.16 -4.36 -0.47
CA ASN A 83 -8.35 -5.61 0.25
C ASN A 83 -7.90 -6.80 -0.61
N LEU A 84 -7.37 -7.82 0.03
CA LEU A 84 -6.93 -9.04 -0.63
C LEU A 84 -7.61 -10.25 0.00
N TRP A 85 -8.01 -11.19 -0.83
CA TRP A 85 -8.53 -12.50 -0.42
C TRP A 85 -7.81 -13.59 -1.20
N ASN A 86 -7.58 -14.72 -0.55
CA ASN A 86 -7.15 -15.91 -1.26
C ASN A 86 -8.33 -16.46 -2.07
N ALA A 87 -8.19 -16.56 -3.39
CA ALA A 87 -9.26 -17.01 -4.27
C ALA A 87 -9.69 -18.46 -4.03
N ALA A 88 -8.81 -19.29 -3.46
CA ALA A 88 -9.12 -20.67 -3.10
C ALA A 88 -9.81 -20.80 -1.73
N ASP A 89 -9.64 -19.82 -0.85
CA ASP A 89 -10.24 -19.80 0.48
C ASP A 89 -10.43 -18.35 0.95
N LEU A 90 -11.63 -17.83 0.77
CA LEU A 90 -11.97 -16.44 1.10
C LEU A 90 -11.91 -16.11 2.61
N ALA A 91 -11.81 -17.12 3.48
CA ALA A 91 -11.55 -16.89 4.90
C ALA A 91 -10.13 -16.35 5.12
N GLU A 92 -9.18 -16.72 4.26
CA GLU A 92 -7.87 -16.14 4.25
C GLU A 92 -7.89 -14.77 3.53
N ARG A 93 -7.77 -13.72 4.29
CA ARG A 93 -7.80 -12.35 3.79
C ARG A 93 -6.68 -11.51 4.38
N PHE A 94 -6.45 -10.37 3.79
CA PHE A 94 -5.48 -9.40 4.27
C PHE A 94 -5.73 -8.97 5.72
N PHE A 95 -4.66 -8.90 6.49
CA PHE A 95 -4.66 -8.47 7.87
C PHE A 95 -3.74 -7.26 8.09
N SER A 96 -4.34 -6.10 8.14
CA SER A 96 -3.63 -4.84 8.37
C SER A 96 -2.86 -4.83 9.69
N GLY A 97 -3.44 -5.36 10.76
CA GLY A 97 -2.81 -5.38 12.09
C GLY A 97 -1.46 -6.09 12.11
N LYS A 98 -1.34 -7.27 11.49
CA LYS A 98 -0.07 -7.99 11.40
C LYS A 98 0.92 -7.29 10.48
N THR A 99 0.45 -6.75 9.37
CA THR A 99 1.28 -6.00 8.43
C THR A 99 1.89 -4.78 9.12
N ARG A 100 1.09 -4.02 9.88
CA ARG A 100 1.60 -2.89 10.68
C ARG A 100 2.59 -3.30 11.75
N ALA A 101 2.33 -4.40 12.44
CA ALA A 101 3.23 -4.91 13.47
C ALA A 101 4.62 -5.23 12.93
N LEU A 102 4.70 -5.70 11.68
CA LEU A 102 5.95 -6.11 11.04
C LEU A 102 6.65 -4.97 10.29
N HIS A 103 5.89 -4.06 9.69
CA HIS A 103 6.44 -3.06 8.76
C HIS A 103 6.22 -1.61 9.19
N GLY A 104 5.54 -1.38 10.31
CA GLY A 104 5.13 -0.04 10.70
C GLY A 104 3.85 0.42 9.99
N THR A 105 3.53 1.70 10.11
CA THR A 105 2.29 2.28 9.60
C THR A 105 2.31 2.44 8.09
N HIS A 106 3.49 2.71 7.53
CA HIS A 106 3.67 2.98 6.12
C HIS A 106 4.37 1.80 5.44
N VAL A 107 3.71 1.20 4.46
CA VAL A 107 4.29 0.12 3.68
C VAL A 107 4.85 0.65 2.37
N THR A 108 5.99 0.12 1.97
CA THR A 108 6.70 0.53 0.75
C THR A 108 7.35 -0.67 0.07
N THR A 109 8.15 -0.42 -0.93
CA THR A 109 8.86 -1.45 -1.70
C THR A 109 9.58 -2.43 -0.79
N GLY A 110 9.34 -3.70 -1.02
CA GLY A 110 9.89 -4.81 -0.25
C GLY A 110 9.00 -5.30 0.90
N HIS A 111 8.04 -4.51 1.33
CA HIS A 111 7.13 -4.91 2.39
C HIS A 111 6.10 -5.92 1.89
N ARG A 112 5.63 -6.76 2.81
CA ARG A 112 4.68 -7.83 2.53
C ARG A 112 3.35 -7.56 3.20
N LEU A 113 2.28 -7.80 2.49
CA LEU A 113 0.92 -7.76 2.99
C LEU A 113 0.54 -9.15 3.49
N TRP A 114 0.20 -9.24 4.77
CA TRP A 114 0.04 -10.52 5.48
C TRP A 114 -1.42 -10.90 5.63
N SER A 115 -1.70 -12.20 5.65
CA SER A 115 -3.04 -12.74 5.90
C SER A 115 -3.37 -12.84 7.39
N VAL A 116 -4.67 -13.01 7.67
CA VAL A 116 -5.18 -13.26 9.02
C VAL A 116 -4.71 -14.60 9.59
N MET A 117 -4.87 -14.78 10.89
CA MET A 117 -4.77 -16.08 11.56
C MET A 117 -5.83 -17.04 11.03
N PRO A 118 -5.56 -18.35 10.93
CA PRO A 118 -4.35 -19.03 11.36
C PRO A 118 -3.22 -19.07 10.32
N TRP A 119 -3.43 -18.56 9.10
CA TRP A 119 -2.47 -18.69 8.00
C TRP A 119 -1.21 -17.85 8.20
N LEU A 120 -1.33 -16.59 8.58
CA LEU A 120 -0.23 -15.65 8.82
C LEU A 120 0.91 -15.75 7.79
N ARG A 121 0.58 -15.66 6.53
CA ARG A 121 1.55 -15.74 5.43
C ARG A 121 1.44 -14.53 4.49
N PRO A 122 2.48 -14.23 3.71
CA PRO A 122 2.42 -13.16 2.73
C PRO A 122 1.39 -13.48 1.64
N MET A 123 0.48 -12.56 1.39
CA MET A 123 -0.46 -12.59 0.27
C MET A 123 0.08 -11.84 -0.94
N ALA A 124 0.79 -10.75 -0.70
CA ALA A 124 1.41 -9.94 -1.73
C ALA A 124 2.71 -9.31 -1.21
N THR A 125 3.60 -8.96 -2.12
CA THR A 125 4.80 -8.18 -1.84
C THR A 125 4.77 -6.93 -2.70
N ILE A 126 5.03 -5.78 -2.10
CA ILE A 126 5.15 -4.52 -2.84
C ILE A 126 6.47 -4.55 -3.59
N THR A 127 6.42 -4.58 -4.90
CA THR A 127 7.61 -4.68 -5.76
C THR A 127 8.09 -3.33 -6.26
N ALA A 128 7.26 -2.32 -6.23
CA ALA A 128 7.61 -0.94 -6.52
C ALA A 128 6.60 0.00 -5.87
N ASP A 129 7.10 1.12 -5.45
CA ASP A 129 6.35 2.24 -4.93
C ASP A 129 6.98 3.52 -5.50
N THR A 130 6.16 4.36 -6.11
CA THR A 130 6.62 5.62 -6.72
C THR A 130 6.44 6.81 -5.80
N LEU A 131 5.84 6.62 -4.63
CA LEU A 131 5.77 7.65 -3.61
C LEU A 131 7.10 7.67 -2.83
N GLY A 132 7.93 8.66 -3.10
CA GLY A 132 9.28 8.73 -2.56
C GLY A 132 9.37 9.22 -1.11
N TRP A 133 8.26 9.62 -0.52
CA TRP A 133 8.18 10.05 0.88
C TRP A 133 6.81 9.75 1.47
N TYR A 134 6.73 9.77 2.77
CA TYR A 134 5.48 9.69 3.52
C TYR A 134 5.44 10.78 4.59
N GLY A 135 4.26 11.06 5.09
CA GLY A 135 4.02 12.16 6.02
C GLY A 135 2.67 12.79 5.74
N PHE A 136 2.60 14.07 5.84
CA PHE A 136 1.39 14.83 5.53
C PHE A 136 1.64 15.68 4.29
N ASP A 137 0.67 15.72 3.39
CA ASP A 137 0.68 16.64 2.28
C ASP A 137 0.44 18.10 2.74
N ALA A 138 0.41 19.03 1.80
CA ALA A 138 0.18 20.44 2.10
C ALA A 138 -1.21 20.70 2.72
N ASP A 139 -2.14 19.79 2.55
CA ASP A 139 -3.50 19.88 3.07
C ASP A 139 -3.68 19.13 4.41
N GLY A 140 -2.59 18.56 4.94
CA GLY A 140 -2.57 17.82 6.20
C GLY A 140 -3.07 16.39 6.12
N ALA A 141 -3.29 15.87 4.90
CA ALA A 141 -3.66 14.48 4.70
C ALA A 141 -2.42 13.57 4.81
N GLY A 142 -2.58 12.41 5.43
CA GLY A 142 -1.51 11.42 5.49
C GLY A 142 -1.27 10.79 4.14
N VAL A 143 -0.02 10.85 3.68
CA VAL A 143 0.43 10.14 2.49
C VAL A 143 0.92 8.77 2.96
N HIS A 144 0.56 7.70 2.29
CA HIS A 144 0.83 6.32 2.74
C HIS A 144 0.24 5.95 4.10
N ASP A 145 -0.76 6.66 4.57
CA ASP A 145 -1.47 6.24 5.77
C ASP A 145 -2.36 5.05 5.42
N VAL A 146 -1.76 3.90 5.50
CA VAL A 146 -2.16 2.80 4.65
C VAL A 146 -2.99 1.80 5.35
N ILE A 147 -2.89 1.68 6.65
CA ILE A 147 -3.28 0.38 7.11
C ILE A 147 -4.15 0.44 8.33
N GLY A 148 -5.39 0.09 8.13
CA GLY A 148 -6.35 -0.12 9.17
C GLY A 148 -7.10 1.14 9.60
N THR A 149 -7.02 2.19 8.82
CA THR A 149 -7.99 3.25 8.87
C THR A 149 -9.25 2.77 8.16
N ARG A 150 -10.35 2.82 8.85
CA ARG A 150 -11.66 2.69 8.20
C ARG A 150 -12.06 4.09 7.80
N CYS A 151 -12.31 4.26 6.55
CA CYS A 151 -12.98 5.46 6.07
C CYS A 151 -14.40 5.52 6.60
#